data_d22c72c15416da7c02d5d10cdad98f59
#
_entry.id   d22c72c15416da7c02d5d10cdad98f59
#
_cell.length_a   1.000
_cell.length_b   1.000
_cell.length_c   1.000
_cell.angle_alpha   90.00
_cell.angle_beta   90.00
_cell.angle_gamma   90.00
#
_symmetry.space_group_name_H-M   'P 1'
#
loop_
_entity.id
_entity.type
_entity.pdbx_description
1 polymer ?
#
loop_
_entity_poly.entity_id
_entity_poly.type
_entity_poly.pdbx_seq_one_letter_code
_entity_poly.pdbx_strand_id
1 'polypeptide(L)'
;MLQIFVMNGPDKGRSFEFEGDVILVGRGPENHIQMKDTSVSRKHVKIEKKGRKYFVTDLGSKNGTFIDGMRVEPQKEYEVSEGIPVAVGKTFIAIGKSYPNDMLAVLDSIDLFKELDEDGGDIKDRPLTAKRNMELIYKVSNVLMQSLNIKDVLEKVLAYIMELLKRIDRGVVILIDTKTGNISDAISITKTSRDGKGLSYSKTIVRRVLKERRPVSMLDTMLEDKAMLSESMRAMQIRSVMCVPLVSKSQVIGVIYVDSLKKPHGFRKEDLDLLTALSSPAALAVENAIINRRSISQTPA
;
A
#
# COMPACT_ATOMS: atom_id res chain seq x y z
N MET A 1 12.30 -28.04 -9.19
CA MET A 1 13.16 -26.87 -9.01
C MET A 1 12.40 -25.84 -8.21
N LEU A 2 12.96 -25.26 -7.17
CA LEU A 2 12.36 -24.23 -6.34
C LEU A 2 13.00 -22.90 -6.70
N GLN A 3 12.19 -21.90 -7.10
CA GLN A 3 12.67 -20.57 -7.51
C GLN A 3 12.22 -19.53 -6.47
N ILE A 4 13.14 -18.64 -6.09
CA ILE A 4 12.89 -17.52 -5.18
C ILE A 4 13.33 -16.24 -5.86
N PHE A 5 12.47 -15.22 -5.83
CA PHE A 5 12.70 -13.90 -6.40
C PHE A 5 12.71 -12.87 -5.28
N VAL A 6 13.75 -12.03 -5.21
CA VAL A 6 13.83 -10.93 -4.24
C VAL A 6 13.22 -9.68 -4.86
N MET A 7 12.17 -9.17 -4.21
CA MET A 7 11.31 -8.14 -4.79
C MET A 7 11.74 -6.71 -4.41
N ASN A 8 12.34 -6.52 -3.23
CA ASN A 8 12.82 -5.22 -2.75
C ASN A 8 14.05 -5.37 -1.85
N GLY A 9 14.50 -4.26 -1.27
CA GLY A 9 15.64 -4.23 -0.36
C GLY A 9 17.01 -4.33 -1.05
N PRO A 10 18.10 -4.56 -0.27
CA PRO A 10 19.48 -4.54 -0.77
C PRO A 10 19.78 -5.61 -1.83
N ASP A 11 19.00 -6.68 -1.86
CA ASP A 11 19.16 -7.80 -2.79
C ASP A 11 18.11 -7.81 -3.91
N LYS A 12 17.38 -6.71 -4.12
CA LYS A 12 16.33 -6.57 -5.13
C LYS A 12 16.76 -7.05 -6.52
N GLY A 13 15.87 -7.75 -7.20
CA GLY A 13 16.04 -8.27 -8.55
C GLY A 13 16.89 -9.54 -8.64
N ARG A 14 17.45 -10.01 -7.53
CA ARG A 14 18.11 -11.32 -7.51
C ARG A 14 17.09 -12.44 -7.57
N SER A 15 17.42 -13.46 -8.31
CA SER A 15 16.68 -14.72 -8.35
C SER A 15 17.59 -15.87 -7.98
N PHE A 16 17.02 -16.87 -7.33
CA PHE A 16 17.73 -18.06 -6.90
C PHE A 16 16.96 -19.30 -7.34
N GLU A 17 17.68 -20.28 -7.87
CA GLU A 17 17.13 -21.56 -8.30
C GLU A 17 17.80 -22.69 -7.54
N PHE A 18 17.00 -23.61 -7.03
CA PHE A 18 17.48 -24.74 -6.25
C PHE A 18 16.87 -26.06 -6.75
N GLU A 19 17.69 -27.08 -6.83
CA GLU A 19 17.25 -28.44 -7.19
C GLU A 19 16.57 -29.17 -6.00
N GLY A 20 16.89 -28.77 -4.76
CA GLY A 20 16.31 -29.35 -3.54
C GLY A 20 14.94 -28.80 -3.20
N ASP A 21 14.24 -29.52 -2.33
CA ASP A 21 12.88 -29.18 -1.88
C ASP A 21 12.88 -28.26 -0.65
N VAL A 22 14.01 -28.00 -0.01
CA VAL A 22 14.10 -27.19 1.21
C VAL A 22 15.15 -26.10 1.06
N ILE A 23 14.75 -24.86 1.32
CA ILE A 23 15.64 -23.70 1.32
C ILE A 23 15.57 -22.99 2.66
N LEU A 24 16.74 -22.61 3.17
CA LEU A 24 16.89 -21.71 4.31
C LEU A 24 17.24 -20.32 3.80
N VAL A 25 16.53 -19.33 4.29
CA VAL A 25 16.75 -17.91 3.97
C VAL A 25 17.07 -17.16 5.25
N GLY A 26 18.10 -16.34 5.21
CA GLY A 26 18.52 -15.56 6.36
C GLY A 26 19.75 -14.71 6.07
N ARG A 27 20.14 -13.86 7.01
CA ARG A 27 21.32 -13.00 6.88
C ARG A 27 22.64 -13.73 7.15
N GLY A 28 22.60 -14.86 7.84
CA GLY A 28 23.79 -15.65 8.14
C GLY A 28 24.32 -16.41 6.92
N PRO A 29 25.64 -16.63 6.83
CA PRO A 29 26.24 -17.32 5.69
C PRO A 29 25.87 -18.83 5.62
N GLU A 30 25.32 -19.37 6.68
CA GLU A 30 24.87 -20.76 6.78
C GLU A 30 23.56 -21.05 6.03
N ASN A 31 22.90 -20.04 5.50
CA ASN A 31 21.65 -20.22 4.76
C ASN A 31 21.93 -20.48 3.27
N HIS A 32 21.00 -21.16 2.60
CA HIS A 32 21.05 -21.37 1.16
C HIS A 32 20.93 -20.02 0.41
N ILE A 33 20.11 -19.10 0.93
CA ILE A 33 19.99 -17.72 0.47
C ILE A 33 20.44 -16.80 1.58
N GLN A 34 21.60 -16.17 1.39
CA GLN A 34 22.10 -15.13 2.28
C GLN A 34 21.57 -13.77 1.85
N MET A 35 20.81 -13.12 2.73
CA MET A 35 20.24 -11.79 2.55
C MET A 35 21.14 -10.72 3.17
N LYS A 36 21.30 -9.57 2.48
CA LYS A 36 22.08 -8.43 3.00
C LYS A 36 21.27 -7.52 3.94
N ASP A 37 19.95 -7.65 3.95
CA ASP A 37 19.07 -6.84 4.77
C ASP A 37 19.29 -7.12 6.27
N THR A 38 19.65 -6.07 7.04
CA THR A 38 19.89 -6.14 8.48
C THR A 38 18.63 -6.47 9.29
N SER A 39 17.45 -6.25 8.74
CA SER A 39 16.18 -6.62 9.37
C SER A 39 15.91 -8.13 9.32
N VAL A 40 16.60 -8.84 8.44
CA VAL A 40 16.52 -10.29 8.31
C VAL A 40 17.39 -10.96 9.39
N SER A 41 16.83 -11.90 10.14
CA SER A 41 17.55 -12.67 11.16
C SER A 41 18.60 -13.60 10.53
N ARG A 42 19.63 -13.99 11.30
CA ARG A 42 20.67 -14.92 10.81
C ARG A 42 20.09 -16.18 10.20
N LYS A 43 19.18 -16.85 10.88
CA LYS A 43 18.25 -17.86 10.35
C LYS A 43 16.87 -17.26 10.47
N HIS A 44 16.15 -17.06 9.34
CA HIS A 44 14.89 -16.34 9.38
C HIS A 44 13.73 -17.24 9.02
N VAL A 45 13.78 -17.83 7.85
CA VAL A 45 12.68 -18.61 7.32
C VAL A 45 13.17 -19.87 6.60
N LYS A 46 12.42 -20.97 6.76
CA LYS A 46 12.52 -22.17 5.96
C LYS A 46 11.40 -22.17 4.90
N ILE A 47 11.74 -22.46 3.66
CA ILE A 47 10.81 -22.65 2.57
C ILE A 47 10.94 -24.08 2.10
N GLU A 48 9.82 -24.78 1.98
CA GLU A 48 9.76 -26.19 1.61
C GLU A 48 8.75 -26.40 0.49
N LYS A 49 9.15 -27.16 -0.53
CA LYS A 49 8.27 -27.59 -1.61
C LYS A 49 7.80 -29.02 -1.36
N LYS A 50 6.49 -29.23 -1.29
CA LYS A 50 5.87 -30.56 -1.13
C LYS A 50 4.94 -30.82 -2.32
N GLY A 51 5.42 -31.55 -3.30
CA GLY A 51 4.74 -31.75 -4.57
C GLY A 51 4.59 -30.45 -5.35
N ARG A 52 3.36 -29.97 -5.52
CA ARG A 52 3.05 -28.68 -6.20
C ARG A 52 2.82 -27.52 -5.24
N LYS A 53 2.97 -27.73 -3.93
CA LYS A 53 2.68 -26.75 -2.90
C LYS A 53 3.97 -26.25 -2.26
N TYR A 54 3.95 -24.99 -1.83
CA TYR A 54 5.05 -24.38 -1.08
C TYR A 54 4.61 -24.10 0.34
N PHE A 55 5.54 -24.30 1.25
CA PHE A 55 5.34 -24.07 2.68
C PHE A 55 6.43 -23.19 3.23
N VAL A 56 6.04 -22.30 4.13
CA VAL A 56 6.92 -21.33 4.78
C VAL A 56 6.83 -21.52 6.28
N THR A 57 8.00 -21.57 6.95
CA THR A 57 8.12 -21.68 8.41
C THR A 57 9.06 -20.61 8.92
N ASP A 58 8.59 -19.72 9.80
CA ASP A 58 9.44 -18.76 10.51
C ASP A 58 10.28 -19.51 11.56
N LEU A 59 11.58 -19.30 11.56
CA LEU A 59 12.53 -20.00 12.44
C LEU A 59 12.77 -19.28 13.78
N GLY A 60 11.83 -18.49 14.24
CA GLY A 60 11.96 -17.65 15.43
C GLY A 60 12.65 -16.32 15.12
N SER A 61 12.31 -15.72 14.01
CA SER A 61 12.93 -14.47 13.58
C SER A 61 12.58 -13.28 14.48
N LYS A 62 13.48 -12.29 14.58
CA LYS A 62 13.28 -11.08 15.40
C LYS A 62 12.12 -10.23 14.91
N ASN A 63 12.07 -9.96 13.61
CA ASN A 63 11.10 -9.07 13.00
C ASN A 63 9.86 -9.79 12.45
N GLY A 64 9.88 -11.13 12.44
CA GLY A 64 8.78 -11.97 11.97
C GLY A 64 8.74 -12.15 10.46
N THR A 65 8.03 -13.19 10.06
CA THR A 65 7.66 -13.48 8.68
C THR A 65 6.17 -13.19 8.50
N PHE A 66 5.79 -12.66 7.34
CA PHE A 66 4.39 -12.33 7.06
C PHE A 66 3.98 -12.93 5.72
N ILE A 67 2.81 -13.54 5.69
CA ILE A 67 2.17 -14.09 4.50
C ILE A 67 0.79 -13.49 4.43
N ASP A 68 0.45 -12.89 3.30
CA ASP A 68 -0.85 -12.25 3.10
C ASP A 68 -1.21 -11.19 4.17
N GLY A 69 -0.20 -10.44 4.64
CA GLY A 69 -0.33 -9.42 5.69
C GLY A 69 -0.50 -9.98 7.10
N MET A 70 -0.59 -11.27 7.25
CA MET A 70 -0.68 -11.92 8.55
C MET A 70 0.70 -12.39 9.01
N ARG A 71 1.04 -12.04 10.24
CA ARG A 71 2.25 -12.57 10.85
C ARG A 71 2.07 -14.06 11.10
N VAL A 72 3.02 -14.87 10.60
CA VAL A 72 3.03 -16.30 10.85
C VAL A 72 3.55 -16.59 12.28
N GLU A 73 3.00 -17.60 12.91
CA GLU A 73 3.51 -18.08 14.20
C GLU A 73 4.87 -18.76 13.98
N PRO A 74 5.88 -18.44 14.81
CA PRO A 74 7.17 -19.11 14.73
C PRO A 74 7.03 -20.63 14.85
N GLN A 75 7.86 -21.36 14.09
CA GLN A 75 7.93 -22.84 14.05
C GLN A 75 6.66 -23.53 13.52
N LYS A 76 5.69 -22.80 13.04
CA LYS A 76 4.48 -23.33 12.40
C LYS A 76 4.59 -23.20 10.88
N GLU A 77 4.14 -24.22 10.19
CA GLU A 77 4.18 -24.31 8.74
C GLU A 77 2.92 -23.67 8.12
N TYR A 78 3.09 -22.84 7.08
CA TYR A 78 2.02 -22.18 6.37
C TYR A 78 2.14 -22.44 4.86
N GLU A 79 1.05 -22.87 4.23
CA GLU A 79 0.97 -23.05 2.79
C GLU A 79 0.97 -21.68 2.10
N VAL A 80 1.76 -21.53 1.02
CA VAL A 80 1.88 -20.31 0.22
C VAL A 80 1.71 -20.66 -1.24
N SER A 81 0.82 -19.95 -1.93
CA SER A 81 0.65 -20.09 -3.37
C SER A 81 1.79 -19.43 -4.15
N GLU A 82 2.09 -19.94 -5.35
CA GLU A 82 3.09 -19.34 -6.25
C GLU A 82 2.79 -17.86 -6.50
N GLY A 83 3.85 -17.07 -6.42
CA GLY A 83 3.74 -15.65 -6.66
C GLY A 83 3.15 -14.85 -5.50
N ILE A 84 2.73 -15.44 -4.39
CA ILE A 84 2.31 -14.66 -3.21
C ILE A 84 3.58 -14.11 -2.52
N PRO A 85 3.66 -12.79 -2.27
CA PRO A 85 4.78 -12.20 -1.57
C PRO A 85 4.85 -12.69 -0.12
N VAL A 86 6.06 -13.08 0.29
CA VAL A 86 6.39 -13.40 1.68
C VAL A 86 7.32 -12.34 2.21
N ALA A 87 6.94 -11.64 3.27
CA ALA A 87 7.81 -10.68 3.90
C ALA A 87 8.72 -11.39 4.91
N VAL A 88 10.02 -11.23 4.73
CA VAL A 88 11.10 -11.76 5.55
C VAL A 88 11.86 -10.58 6.15
N GLY A 89 11.49 -10.15 7.35
CA GLY A 89 11.89 -8.85 7.89
C GLY A 89 11.31 -7.70 7.03
N LYS A 90 12.16 -6.86 6.46
CA LYS A 90 11.77 -5.77 5.54
C LYS A 90 11.84 -6.18 4.06
N THR A 91 12.40 -7.33 3.75
CA THR A 91 12.54 -7.83 2.39
C THR A 91 11.35 -8.69 2.01
N PHE A 92 10.80 -8.43 0.81
CA PHE A 92 9.79 -9.29 0.19
C PHE A 92 10.45 -10.27 -0.77
N ILE A 93 10.02 -11.52 -0.69
CA ILE A 93 10.40 -12.57 -1.63
C ILE A 93 9.14 -13.18 -2.26
N ALA A 94 9.25 -13.67 -3.49
CA ALA A 94 8.21 -14.46 -4.15
C ALA A 94 8.73 -15.87 -4.44
N ILE A 95 7.85 -16.86 -4.37
CA ILE A 95 8.15 -18.28 -4.55
C ILE A 95 7.54 -18.75 -5.87
N GLY A 96 8.31 -19.44 -6.70
CA GLY A 96 7.86 -20.13 -7.91
C GLY A 96 7.59 -19.23 -9.11
N LYS A 97 7.14 -18.01 -8.95
CA LYS A 97 6.81 -17.09 -10.04
C LYS A 97 7.39 -15.71 -9.78
N SER A 98 8.04 -15.13 -10.80
CA SER A 98 8.51 -13.74 -10.71
C SER A 98 7.37 -12.75 -10.95
N TYR A 99 7.57 -11.54 -10.45
CA TYR A 99 6.66 -10.42 -10.68
C TYR A 99 7.10 -9.58 -11.87
N PRO A 100 6.16 -8.93 -12.57
CA PRO A 100 6.48 -7.90 -13.54
C PRO A 100 7.33 -6.78 -12.90
N ASN A 101 8.27 -6.22 -13.66
CA ASN A 101 9.16 -5.15 -13.17
C ASN A 101 8.43 -3.94 -12.63
N ASP A 102 7.23 -3.66 -13.12
CA ASP A 102 6.38 -2.55 -12.67
C ASP A 102 5.94 -2.72 -11.20
N MET A 103 5.74 -3.96 -10.76
CA MET A 103 5.38 -4.28 -9.39
C MET A 103 6.58 -4.22 -8.43
N LEU A 104 7.78 -4.52 -8.94
CA LEU A 104 9.02 -4.33 -8.19
C LEU A 104 9.29 -2.85 -7.92
N ALA A 105 8.95 -1.96 -8.86
CA ALA A 105 9.06 -0.51 -8.69
C ALA A 105 8.15 0.05 -7.59
N VAL A 106 7.00 -0.59 -7.35
CA VAL A 106 6.08 -0.21 -6.26
C VAL A 106 6.65 -0.55 -4.91
N LEU A 107 7.19 -1.75 -4.76
CA LEU A 107 7.78 -2.17 -3.49
C LEU A 107 8.99 -1.30 -3.11
N ASP A 108 9.68 -0.71 -4.11
CA ASP A 108 10.75 0.26 -3.85
C ASP A 108 10.24 1.66 -3.48
N SER A 109 9.11 2.08 -4.05
CA SER A 109 8.53 3.38 -3.71
C SER A 109 7.94 3.41 -2.29
N ILE A 110 7.75 2.23 -1.71
CA ILE A 110 7.32 2.07 -0.31
C ILE A 110 8.56 2.07 0.58
N ASP A 111 9.26 3.21 0.65
CA ASP A 111 10.31 3.43 1.64
C ASP A 111 9.70 3.76 3.02
N LEU A 112 8.75 2.92 3.43
CA LEU A 112 8.04 2.99 4.72
C LEU A 112 8.98 2.84 5.92
N PHE A 113 10.25 2.55 5.67
CA PHE A 113 11.22 2.27 6.71
C PHE A 113 12.26 3.38 6.89
N LYS A 114 12.39 4.30 5.92
CA LYS A 114 13.38 5.37 5.98
C LYS A 114 13.06 6.40 7.05
N GLU A 115 11.76 6.71 7.22
CA GLU A 115 11.30 7.67 8.24
C GLU A 115 11.27 7.09 9.67
N LEU A 116 11.36 5.76 9.84
CA LEU A 116 11.34 5.14 11.16
C LEU A 116 12.70 5.16 11.88
N ASP A 117 13.79 5.42 11.15
CA ASP A 117 15.14 5.43 11.70
C ASP A 117 15.63 6.85 12.10
N GLU A 118 14.97 7.93 11.65
CA GLU A 118 15.46 9.30 11.86
C GLU A 118 14.84 10.05 13.05
N ASP A 119 13.70 9.62 13.60
CA ASP A 119 13.05 10.34 14.69
C ASP A 119 13.14 9.61 16.03
N GLY A 120 13.89 10.22 16.98
CA GLY A 120 14.17 9.71 18.34
C GLY A 120 12.97 9.59 19.30
N GLY A 121 11.77 9.38 18.83
CA GLY A 121 10.53 9.26 19.58
C GLY A 121 10.36 7.92 20.32
N ASP A 122 9.54 7.92 21.35
CA ASP A 122 9.36 6.90 22.38
C ASP A 122 9.07 5.49 21.83
N ILE A 123 9.84 4.51 22.30
CA ILE A 123 9.93 3.13 21.76
C ILE A 123 8.65 2.29 21.94
N LYS A 124 7.68 2.74 22.72
CA LYS A 124 6.50 1.93 23.10
C LYS A 124 5.46 1.71 21.98
N ASP A 125 5.31 2.65 21.05
CA ASP A 125 4.29 2.58 19.98
C ASP A 125 4.83 2.13 18.61
N ARG A 126 6.17 2.08 18.43
CA ARG A 126 6.85 1.75 17.16
C ARG A 126 6.54 0.36 16.57
N PRO A 127 6.47 -0.73 17.36
CA PRO A 127 6.22 -2.06 16.79
C PRO A 127 4.81 -2.19 16.19
N LEU A 128 3.81 -1.50 16.78
CA LEU A 128 2.42 -1.54 16.34
C LEU A 128 2.21 -0.78 15.02
N THR A 129 2.91 0.34 14.84
CA THR A 129 2.83 1.16 13.61
C THR A 129 3.50 0.44 12.44
N ALA A 130 4.69 -0.13 12.64
CA ALA A 130 5.39 -0.90 11.62
C ALA A 130 4.60 -2.15 11.20
N LYS A 131 4.03 -2.88 12.17
CA LYS A 131 3.16 -4.03 11.90
C LYS A 131 1.94 -3.63 11.10
N ARG A 132 1.25 -2.56 11.51
CA ARG A 132 0.06 -2.04 10.84
C ARG A 132 0.37 -1.60 9.40
N ASN A 133 1.49 -0.92 9.18
CA ASN A 133 1.92 -0.49 7.85
C ASN A 133 2.26 -1.68 6.95
N MET A 134 2.89 -2.74 7.47
CA MET A 134 3.17 -3.97 6.72
C MET A 134 1.88 -4.72 6.33
N GLU A 135 0.93 -4.87 7.24
CA GLU A 135 -0.39 -5.46 6.94
C GLU A 135 -1.09 -4.73 5.80
N LEU A 136 -0.89 -3.43 5.72
CA LEU A 136 -1.49 -2.54 4.75
C LEU A 136 -0.91 -2.69 3.37
N ILE A 137 0.42 -2.63 3.27
CA ILE A 137 1.15 -2.85 2.02
C ILE A 137 0.74 -4.20 1.44
N TYR A 138 0.62 -5.18 2.29
CA TYR A 138 0.26 -6.53 1.89
C TYR A 138 -1.17 -6.62 1.36
N LYS A 139 -2.14 -6.04 2.07
CA LYS A 139 -3.55 -5.99 1.63
C LYS A 139 -3.69 -5.24 0.31
N VAL A 140 -3.01 -4.10 0.17
CA VAL A 140 -3.00 -3.33 -1.08
C VAL A 140 -2.34 -4.13 -2.20
N SER A 141 -1.18 -4.76 -1.97
CA SER A 141 -0.50 -5.60 -2.97
C SER A 141 -1.37 -6.77 -3.44
N ASN A 142 -2.12 -7.42 -2.55
CA ASN A 142 -3.06 -8.48 -2.91
C ASN A 142 -4.22 -8.00 -3.77
N VAL A 143 -4.77 -6.83 -3.47
CA VAL A 143 -5.79 -6.20 -4.31
C VAL A 143 -5.28 -5.96 -5.73
N LEU A 144 -4.01 -5.55 -5.84
CA LEU A 144 -3.31 -5.32 -7.10
C LEU A 144 -3.26 -6.57 -7.98
N MET A 145 -3.11 -7.74 -7.35
CA MET A 145 -2.92 -9.01 -8.03
C MET A 145 -4.23 -9.68 -8.48
N GLN A 146 -5.34 -9.37 -7.82
CA GLN A 146 -6.59 -10.12 -8.01
C GLN A 146 -7.64 -9.41 -8.86
N SER A 147 -7.53 -8.09 -9.08
CA SER A 147 -8.58 -7.33 -9.75
C SER A 147 -8.11 -6.69 -11.03
N LEU A 148 -8.78 -7.04 -12.14
CA LEU A 148 -8.60 -6.46 -13.47
C LEU A 148 -9.54 -5.27 -13.72
N ASN A 149 -10.49 -5.01 -12.80
CA ASN A 149 -11.49 -3.98 -12.93
C ASN A 149 -11.12 -2.76 -12.09
N ILE A 150 -11.03 -1.59 -12.73
CA ILE A 150 -10.68 -0.31 -12.08
C ILE A 150 -11.59 -0.03 -10.89
N LYS A 151 -12.90 -0.23 -11.04
CA LYS A 151 -13.87 0.07 -9.99
C LYS A 151 -13.61 -0.78 -8.74
N ASP A 152 -13.39 -2.08 -8.91
CA ASP A 152 -13.09 -2.99 -7.79
C ASP A 152 -11.80 -2.62 -7.08
N VAL A 153 -10.77 -2.19 -7.85
CA VAL A 153 -9.50 -1.72 -7.30
C VAL A 153 -9.72 -0.48 -6.43
N LEU A 154 -10.44 0.52 -6.96
CA LEU A 154 -10.70 1.76 -6.25
C LEU A 154 -11.53 1.53 -4.97
N GLU A 155 -12.57 0.69 -5.05
CA GLU A 155 -13.41 0.33 -3.90
C GLU A 155 -12.58 -0.36 -2.80
N LYS A 156 -11.75 -1.32 -3.17
CA LYS A 156 -10.91 -2.03 -2.21
C LYS A 156 -9.85 -1.15 -1.58
N VAL A 157 -9.15 -0.34 -2.38
CA VAL A 157 -8.16 0.64 -1.86
C VAL A 157 -8.83 1.57 -0.86
N LEU A 158 -9.98 2.13 -1.23
CA LEU A 158 -10.68 3.07 -0.36
C LEU A 158 -11.22 2.38 0.92
N ALA A 159 -11.74 1.16 0.81
CA ALA A 159 -12.19 0.38 1.96
C ALA A 159 -11.06 0.13 2.95
N TYR A 160 -9.87 -0.22 2.48
CA TYR A 160 -8.71 -0.41 3.35
C TYR A 160 -8.26 0.89 4.04
N ILE A 161 -8.25 2.00 3.32
CA ILE A 161 -7.94 3.31 3.90
C ILE A 161 -8.93 3.65 5.01
N MET A 162 -10.23 3.43 4.77
CA MET A 162 -11.30 3.67 5.74
C MET A 162 -11.20 2.76 6.98
N GLU A 163 -10.75 1.52 6.81
CA GLU A 163 -10.53 0.57 7.90
C GLU A 163 -9.37 1.00 8.79
N LEU A 164 -8.30 1.49 8.20
CA LEU A 164 -7.08 1.85 8.90
C LEU A 164 -7.15 3.19 9.57
N LEU A 165 -7.64 4.19 8.87
CA LEU A 165 -7.83 5.52 9.39
C LEU A 165 -9.25 5.63 9.99
N LYS A 166 -9.46 5.05 11.17
CA LYS A 166 -10.78 4.96 11.82
C LYS A 166 -11.47 6.31 12.05
N ARG A 167 -10.73 7.41 11.94
CA ARG A 167 -11.23 8.78 12.14
C ARG A 167 -11.82 9.42 10.90
N ILE A 168 -11.73 8.75 9.75
CA ILE A 168 -12.34 9.21 8.49
C ILE A 168 -13.85 9.01 8.57
N ASP A 169 -14.60 10.03 8.19
CA ASP A 169 -16.05 9.95 7.96
C ASP A 169 -16.35 9.71 6.49
N ARG A 170 -15.55 10.31 5.57
CA ARG A 170 -15.70 10.14 4.12
C ARG A 170 -14.35 9.94 3.45
N GLY A 171 -14.35 9.07 2.46
CA GLY A 171 -13.21 8.87 1.57
C GLY A 171 -13.66 8.91 0.11
N VAL A 172 -12.84 9.50 -0.76
CA VAL A 172 -13.07 9.60 -2.20
C VAL A 172 -11.78 9.31 -2.93
N VAL A 173 -11.82 8.46 -3.94
CA VAL A 173 -10.76 8.34 -4.95
C VAL A 173 -11.27 8.92 -6.25
N ILE A 174 -10.51 9.83 -6.83
CA ILE A 174 -10.83 10.51 -8.08
C ILE A 174 -9.71 10.23 -9.06
N LEU A 175 -10.03 9.69 -10.22
CA LEU A 175 -9.10 9.54 -11.34
C LEU A 175 -9.35 10.63 -12.37
N ILE A 176 -8.28 11.08 -12.98
CA ILE A 176 -8.31 12.07 -14.07
C ILE A 176 -7.78 11.47 -15.36
N ASP A 177 -8.38 11.86 -16.45
CA ASP A 177 -7.78 11.67 -17.77
C ASP A 177 -6.58 12.63 -17.90
N THR A 178 -5.40 12.08 -18.05
CA THR A 178 -4.14 12.86 -18.08
C THR A 178 -4.00 13.76 -19.31
N LYS A 179 -4.80 13.54 -20.37
CA LYS A 179 -4.78 14.33 -21.59
C LYS A 179 -5.74 15.52 -21.49
N THR A 180 -6.94 15.30 -20.93
CA THR A 180 -7.99 16.34 -20.86
C THR A 180 -8.05 17.03 -19.49
N GLY A 181 -7.48 16.43 -18.44
CA GLY A 181 -7.60 16.91 -17.07
C GLY A 181 -8.98 16.68 -16.43
N ASN A 182 -9.91 16.06 -17.16
CA ASN A 182 -11.26 15.78 -16.67
C ASN A 182 -11.28 14.54 -15.76
N ILE A 183 -12.27 14.48 -14.87
CA ILE A 183 -12.50 13.29 -14.07
C ILE A 183 -12.94 12.17 -15.00
N SER A 184 -12.20 11.04 -14.96
CA SER A 184 -12.51 9.84 -15.73
C SER A 184 -13.34 8.84 -14.91
N ASP A 185 -13.00 8.70 -13.65
CA ASP A 185 -13.67 7.79 -12.71
C ASP A 185 -13.62 8.37 -11.29
N ALA A 186 -14.62 8.08 -10.46
CA ALA A 186 -14.62 8.48 -9.07
C ALA A 186 -15.45 7.52 -8.22
N ILE A 187 -14.93 7.21 -7.04
CA ILE A 187 -15.60 6.35 -6.06
C ILE A 187 -15.54 7.02 -4.70
N SER A 188 -16.63 6.88 -3.94
CA SER A 188 -16.73 7.39 -2.57
C SER A 188 -17.26 6.34 -1.61
N ILE A 189 -16.75 6.37 -0.39
CA ILE A 189 -17.27 5.62 0.76
C ILE A 189 -17.52 6.61 1.89
N THR A 190 -18.69 6.54 2.51
CA THR A 190 -19.07 7.35 3.68
C THR A 190 -19.57 6.45 4.80
N LYS A 191 -19.20 6.78 6.04
CA LYS A 191 -19.69 6.09 7.25
C LYS A 191 -21.04 6.62 7.72
N THR A 192 -21.46 7.78 7.22
CA THR A 192 -22.72 8.43 7.63
C THR A 192 -23.73 8.37 6.51
N SER A 193 -24.88 7.75 6.76
CA SER A 193 -25.99 7.59 5.80
C SER A 193 -26.74 8.90 5.46
N ARG A 194 -26.26 10.06 5.88
CA ARG A 194 -26.95 11.37 5.71
C ARG A 194 -26.60 12.09 4.42
N ASP A 195 -25.53 11.72 3.76
CA ASP A 195 -25.14 12.36 2.51
C ASP A 195 -25.84 11.65 1.34
N GLY A 196 -26.70 12.42 0.64
CA GLY A 196 -27.42 11.95 -0.53
C GLY A 196 -26.46 11.38 -1.57
N LYS A 197 -27.00 10.66 -2.56
CA LYS A 197 -26.31 9.88 -3.63
C LYS A 197 -25.32 10.66 -4.51
N GLY A 198 -24.38 11.46 -3.95
CA GLY A 198 -23.43 12.26 -4.70
C GLY A 198 -22.01 12.21 -4.13
N LEU A 199 -21.01 12.40 -4.99
CA LEU A 199 -19.61 12.59 -4.61
C LEU A 199 -19.49 13.89 -3.81
N SER A 200 -19.20 13.76 -2.50
CA SER A 200 -19.06 14.90 -1.60
C SER A 200 -17.59 15.04 -1.19
N TYR A 201 -16.92 16.08 -1.67
CA TYR A 201 -15.52 16.40 -1.38
C TYR A 201 -15.21 17.87 -1.63
N SER A 202 -14.12 18.39 -1.07
CA SER A 202 -13.67 19.77 -1.35
C SER A 202 -12.99 19.85 -2.71
N LYS A 203 -13.69 20.43 -3.70
CA LYS A 203 -13.11 20.67 -5.03
C LYS A 203 -11.86 21.55 -5.00
N THR A 204 -11.78 22.49 -4.05
CA THR A 204 -10.63 23.39 -3.88
C THR A 204 -9.38 22.61 -3.47
N ILE A 205 -9.50 21.71 -2.48
CA ILE A 205 -8.39 20.86 -2.01
C ILE A 205 -7.94 19.92 -3.12
N VAL A 206 -8.86 19.24 -3.79
CA VAL A 206 -8.54 18.33 -4.89
C VAL A 206 -7.80 19.07 -6.01
N ARG A 207 -8.31 20.23 -6.46
CA ARG A 207 -7.64 21.05 -7.49
C ARG A 207 -6.24 21.48 -7.06
N ARG A 208 -6.06 21.85 -5.79
CA ARG A 208 -4.77 22.23 -5.24
C ARG A 208 -3.77 21.09 -5.32
N VAL A 209 -4.14 19.88 -4.86
CA VAL A 209 -3.28 18.69 -4.90
C VAL A 209 -2.93 18.31 -6.35
N LEU A 210 -3.90 18.35 -7.27
CA LEU A 210 -3.65 18.09 -8.69
C LEU A 210 -2.68 19.09 -9.32
N LYS A 211 -2.76 20.38 -8.95
CA LYS A 211 -1.90 21.45 -9.46
C LYS A 211 -0.51 21.41 -8.84
N GLU A 212 -0.43 21.32 -7.51
CA GLU A 212 0.84 21.39 -6.76
C GLU A 212 1.58 20.05 -6.73
N ARG A 213 0.90 18.95 -7.05
CA ARG A 213 1.43 17.57 -7.01
C ARG A 213 2.01 17.19 -5.65
N ARG A 214 1.46 17.75 -4.59
CA ARG A 214 1.90 17.55 -3.20
C ARG A 214 0.71 17.19 -2.31
N PRO A 215 0.93 16.37 -1.27
CA PRO A 215 -0.06 16.13 -0.24
C PRO A 215 -0.53 17.44 0.41
N VAL A 216 -1.81 17.50 0.76
CA VAL A 216 -2.40 18.59 1.54
C VAL A 216 -3.09 17.99 2.75
N SER A 217 -2.83 18.57 3.92
CA SER A 217 -3.48 18.23 5.18
C SER A 217 -3.94 19.49 5.88
N MET A 218 -5.17 19.46 6.41
CA MET A 218 -5.69 20.45 7.35
C MET A 218 -6.22 19.69 8.57
N LEU A 219 -5.54 19.86 9.70
CA LEU A 219 -5.84 19.10 10.93
C LEU A 219 -7.09 19.60 11.63
N ASP A 220 -7.32 20.91 11.58
CA ASP A 220 -8.57 21.55 12.03
C ASP A 220 -8.86 22.78 11.15
N THR A 221 -9.89 22.68 10.34
CA THR A 221 -10.30 23.75 9.43
C THR A 221 -10.77 25.02 10.16
N MET A 222 -11.09 24.94 11.44
CA MET A 222 -11.49 26.12 12.23
C MET A 222 -10.31 26.98 12.69
N LEU A 223 -9.12 26.39 12.70
CA LEU A 223 -7.87 27.08 13.05
C LEU A 223 -7.17 27.65 11.81
N GLU A 224 -7.60 27.25 10.63
CA GLU A 224 -7.03 27.73 9.38
C GLU A 224 -7.55 29.12 9.02
N ASP A 225 -6.74 29.87 8.28
CA ASP A 225 -7.11 31.19 7.79
C ASP A 225 -8.40 31.09 6.92
N LYS A 226 -9.39 31.95 7.20
CA LYS A 226 -10.69 31.94 6.50
C LYS A 226 -10.54 32.04 4.98
N ALA A 227 -9.46 32.62 4.48
CA ALA A 227 -9.10 32.69 3.07
C ALA A 227 -8.74 31.31 2.45
N MET A 228 -8.32 30.36 3.26
CA MET A 228 -8.02 28.99 2.83
C MET A 228 -9.23 28.07 2.80
N LEU A 229 -10.31 28.46 3.44
CA LEU A 229 -11.54 27.66 3.54
C LEU A 229 -12.52 28.05 2.44
N SER A 230 -12.78 27.13 1.52
CA SER A 230 -13.84 27.32 0.53
C SER A 230 -15.23 27.29 1.18
N GLU A 231 -16.20 28.00 0.56
CA GLU A 231 -17.61 27.95 1.01
C GLU A 231 -18.13 26.52 1.08
N SER A 232 -17.71 25.65 0.14
CA SER A 232 -18.10 24.25 0.14
C SER A 232 -17.58 23.49 1.37
N MET A 233 -16.38 23.80 1.88
CA MET A 233 -15.86 23.16 3.09
C MET A 233 -16.67 23.53 4.34
N ARG A 234 -17.10 24.80 4.41
CA ARG A 234 -17.96 25.29 5.50
C ARG A 234 -19.36 24.67 5.42
N ALA A 235 -19.96 24.66 4.24
CA ALA A 235 -21.28 24.08 4.00
C ALA A 235 -21.31 22.57 4.31
N MET A 236 -20.24 21.86 4.00
CA MET A 236 -20.09 20.43 4.30
C MET A 236 -19.61 20.14 5.73
N GLN A 237 -19.37 21.17 6.56
CA GLN A 237 -18.89 21.04 7.94
C GLN A 237 -17.62 20.18 8.07
N ILE A 238 -16.71 20.27 7.10
CA ILE A 238 -15.45 19.54 7.12
C ILE A 238 -14.58 20.11 8.24
N ARG A 239 -14.18 19.25 9.19
CA ARG A 239 -13.36 19.64 10.35
C ARG A 239 -11.89 19.35 10.13
N SER A 240 -11.58 18.27 9.44
CA SER A 240 -10.22 17.94 9.04
C SER A 240 -10.22 17.25 7.69
N VAL A 241 -9.14 17.44 6.92
CA VAL A 241 -9.04 16.87 5.57
C VAL A 241 -7.59 16.47 5.27
N MET A 242 -7.43 15.38 4.58
CA MET A 242 -6.18 14.99 3.92
C MET A 242 -6.48 14.65 2.47
N CYS A 243 -5.57 15.04 1.58
CA CYS A 243 -5.65 14.71 0.16
C CYS A 243 -4.24 14.46 -0.36
N VAL A 244 -4.04 13.32 -1.02
CA VAL A 244 -2.75 12.93 -1.58
C VAL A 244 -2.88 12.64 -3.07
N PRO A 245 -1.85 12.98 -3.90
CA PRO A 245 -1.86 12.66 -5.31
C PRO A 245 -1.60 11.17 -5.54
N LEU A 246 -2.28 10.59 -6.52
CA LEU A 246 -1.94 9.31 -7.12
C LEU A 246 -0.96 9.58 -8.27
N VAL A 247 0.29 9.20 -8.08
CA VAL A 247 1.35 9.46 -9.07
C VAL A 247 1.81 8.14 -9.67
N SER A 248 1.76 8.04 -11.00
CA SER A 248 2.33 6.95 -11.76
C SER A 248 3.18 7.50 -12.91
N LYS A 249 4.38 6.93 -13.13
CA LYS A 249 5.32 7.37 -14.18
C LYS A 249 5.52 8.90 -14.21
N SER A 250 5.70 9.51 -13.04
CA SER A 250 5.85 10.95 -12.85
C SER A 250 4.63 11.80 -13.27
N GLN A 251 3.49 11.19 -13.54
CA GLN A 251 2.23 11.87 -13.84
C GLN A 251 1.22 11.66 -12.73
N VAL A 252 0.48 12.72 -12.40
CA VAL A 252 -0.66 12.60 -11.48
C VAL A 252 -1.83 12.02 -12.27
N ILE A 253 -2.29 10.83 -11.87
CA ILE A 253 -3.41 10.13 -12.49
C ILE A 253 -4.70 10.27 -11.68
N GLY A 254 -4.62 10.88 -10.51
CA GLY A 254 -5.77 11.07 -9.63
C GLY A 254 -5.38 11.55 -8.24
N VAL A 255 -6.31 11.45 -7.31
CA VAL A 255 -6.11 11.78 -5.89
C VAL A 255 -6.89 10.82 -4.99
N ILE A 256 -6.38 10.63 -3.78
CA ILE A 256 -7.13 10.07 -2.66
C ILE A 256 -7.45 11.23 -1.72
N TYR A 257 -8.72 11.44 -1.46
CA TYR A 257 -9.26 12.46 -0.57
C TYR A 257 -9.98 11.80 0.60
N VAL A 258 -9.70 12.25 1.82
CA VAL A 258 -10.40 11.80 3.02
C VAL A 258 -10.70 12.98 3.93
N ASP A 259 -11.86 12.97 4.58
CA ASP A 259 -12.23 13.99 5.53
C ASP A 259 -12.95 13.45 6.77
N SER A 260 -12.98 14.30 7.82
CA SER A 260 -13.75 14.09 9.02
C SER A 260 -14.65 15.29 9.27
N LEU A 261 -15.91 15.04 9.66
CA LEU A 261 -16.94 16.06 9.79
C LEU A 261 -17.12 16.56 11.23
N LYS A 262 -16.82 15.73 12.22
CA LYS A 262 -17.28 15.96 13.59
C LYS A 262 -16.18 16.20 14.62
N LYS A 263 -14.95 15.82 14.32
CA LYS A 263 -13.86 15.83 15.31
C LYS A 263 -12.76 16.81 14.90
N PRO A 264 -12.53 17.90 15.68
CA PRO A 264 -11.32 18.70 15.54
C PRO A 264 -10.11 17.80 15.84
N HIS A 265 -8.98 18.03 15.16
CA HIS A 265 -7.77 17.23 15.25
C HIS A 265 -8.00 15.74 14.93
N GLY A 266 -8.85 15.49 13.91
CA GLY A 266 -9.19 14.14 13.46
C GLY A 266 -8.00 13.38 12.95
N PHE A 267 -7.07 14.06 12.24
CA PHE A 267 -5.87 13.47 11.62
C PHE A 267 -4.60 13.88 12.34
N ARG A 268 -3.61 13.00 12.32
CA ARG A 268 -2.26 13.24 12.79
C ARG A 268 -1.30 13.29 11.60
N LYS A 269 -0.07 13.74 11.82
CA LYS A 269 0.97 13.73 10.78
C LYS A 269 1.20 12.31 10.26
N GLU A 270 1.24 11.34 11.16
CA GLU A 270 1.41 9.92 10.83
C GLU A 270 0.28 9.37 9.95
N ASP A 271 -0.93 9.90 10.07
CA ASP A 271 -2.06 9.53 9.20
C ASP A 271 -1.83 10.03 7.77
N LEU A 272 -1.25 11.24 7.60
CA LEU A 272 -0.90 11.78 6.29
C LEU A 272 0.26 10.99 5.67
N ASP A 273 1.28 10.67 6.45
CA ASP A 273 2.44 9.90 6.00
C ASP A 273 1.98 8.49 5.53
N LEU A 274 1.09 7.87 6.30
CA LEU A 274 0.46 6.60 5.94
C LEU A 274 -0.36 6.71 4.65
N LEU A 275 -1.20 7.72 4.52
CA LEU A 275 -2.02 7.93 3.32
C LEU A 275 -1.14 8.21 2.10
N THR A 276 -0.04 8.95 2.28
CA THR A 276 0.94 9.24 1.22
C THR A 276 1.67 7.97 0.80
N ALA A 277 2.09 7.15 1.75
CA ALA A 277 2.72 5.85 1.45
C ALA A 277 1.80 4.91 0.67
N LEU A 278 0.49 4.94 0.96
CA LEU A 278 -0.51 4.15 0.23
C LEU A 278 -0.80 4.67 -1.18
N SER A 279 -0.55 5.94 -1.45
CA SER A 279 -0.90 6.53 -2.73
C SER A 279 -0.12 5.93 -3.90
N SER A 280 1.14 5.54 -3.70
CA SER A 280 1.98 4.95 -4.74
C SER A 280 1.51 3.55 -5.16
N PRO A 281 1.33 2.57 -4.24
CA PRO A 281 0.78 1.28 -4.61
C PRO A 281 -0.64 1.38 -5.18
N ALA A 282 -1.48 2.29 -4.68
CA ALA A 282 -2.80 2.54 -5.22
C ALA A 282 -2.74 3.07 -6.67
N ALA A 283 -1.83 4.01 -6.96
CA ALA A 283 -1.64 4.55 -8.29
C ALA A 283 -1.25 3.47 -9.32
N LEU A 284 -0.37 2.54 -8.93
CA LEU A 284 0.02 1.44 -9.82
C LEU A 284 -1.12 0.43 -10.02
N ALA A 285 -1.89 0.14 -8.96
CA ALA A 285 -3.06 -0.72 -9.10
C ALA A 285 -4.01 -0.20 -10.17
N VAL A 286 -4.28 1.08 -10.08
CA VAL A 286 -5.13 1.80 -11.03
C VAL A 286 -4.52 1.75 -12.43
N GLU A 287 -3.22 2.00 -12.57
CA GLU A 287 -2.55 1.95 -13.87
C GLU A 287 -2.66 0.57 -14.52
N ASN A 288 -2.38 -0.49 -13.77
CA ASN A 288 -2.51 -1.87 -14.25
C ASN A 288 -3.95 -2.19 -14.69
N ALA A 289 -4.95 -1.76 -13.94
CA ALA A 289 -6.35 -1.94 -14.30
C ALA A 289 -6.73 -1.15 -15.58
N ILE A 290 -6.17 0.06 -15.76
CA ILE A 290 -6.35 0.86 -16.98
C ILE A 290 -5.73 0.16 -18.20
N ILE A 291 -4.50 -0.37 -18.06
CA ILE A 291 -3.81 -1.09 -19.14
C ILE A 291 -4.61 -2.33 -19.55
N ASN A 292 -5.04 -3.13 -18.58
CA ASN A 292 -5.83 -4.33 -18.82
C ASN A 292 -7.16 -4.02 -19.55
N ARG A 293 -7.87 -2.96 -19.15
CA ARG A 293 -9.09 -2.50 -19.82
C ARG A 293 -8.86 -2.16 -21.29
N ARG A 294 -7.73 -1.50 -21.60
CA ARG A 294 -7.37 -1.16 -22.99
C ARG A 294 -7.03 -2.38 -23.83
N SER A 295 -6.32 -3.35 -23.26
CA SER A 295 -5.97 -4.60 -23.95
C SER A 295 -7.21 -5.43 -24.33
N ILE A 296 -8.20 -5.51 -23.44
CA ILE A 296 -9.47 -6.20 -23.70
C ILE A 296 -10.28 -5.49 -24.80
N SER A 297 -10.23 -4.15 -24.85
CA SER A 297 -10.97 -3.35 -25.84
C SER A 297 -10.36 -3.38 -27.25
N GLN A 298 -9.13 -3.90 -27.41
CA GLN A 298 -8.41 -3.97 -28.69
C GLN A 298 -8.34 -5.37 -29.29
N THR A 299 -8.93 -6.38 -28.68
CA THR A 299 -9.05 -7.71 -29.28
C THR A 299 -10.27 -7.73 -30.18
N PRO A 300 -10.12 -7.75 -31.52
CA PRO A 300 -11.27 -7.87 -32.44
C PRO A 300 -11.90 -9.24 -32.26
N ALA A 301 -13.24 -9.28 -32.28
CA ALA A 301 -14.03 -10.50 -32.28
C ALA A 301 -13.85 -11.34 -33.57
#